data_ea9720dcf9a0bb875edfbe76fd048ab2
#
_entry.id   ea9720dcf9a0bb875edfbe76fd048ab2
#
_cell.length_a   1.000
_cell.length_b   1.000
_cell.length_c   1.000
_cell.angle_alpha   90.00
_cell.angle_beta   90.00
_cell.angle_gamma   90.00
#
_symmetry.space_group_name_H-M   'P 1'
#
loop_
_entity.id
_entity.type
_entity.pdbx_description
1 polymer ?
#
loop_
_entity_poly.entity_id
_entity_poly.type
_entity_poly.pdbx_seq_one_letter_code
_entity_poly.pdbx_strand_id
1 'polypeptide(L)'
;VLFRSLGSLFGTAYGLYVMFEKYKVRLIGVKMRNVVYRFKRSTSIFYSRIADMIIERSNAILLGNFIGMQEVAYYDLANKIVRLGSFPIMILNQVLYPKVASERNFRLMRKVMAISFWVAILIWGLCVLLAPWGVELLGKGLMEPSVEIVYILSPLIVTNSIIYLQGSPILVAAGYFKAFNITMWCSLGVYVACMLRSE
;
A
#
# COMPACT_ATOMS: atom_id res chain seq x y z
N VAL A 1 15.01 18.71 -2.11
CA VAL A 1 14.11 18.75 -0.94
C VAL A 1 13.17 19.95 -1.05
N LEU A 2 13.66 21.17 -1.28
CA LEU A 2 12.85 22.42 -1.37
C LEU A 2 11.73 22.36 -2.41
N PHE A 3 12.00 21.86 -3.64
CA PHE A 3 10.98 21.76 -4.69
C PHE A 3 9.83 20.80 -4.31
N ARG A 4 10.13 19.73 -3.60
CA ARG A 4 9.11 18.78 -3.12
C ARG A 4 8.23 19.40 -2.03
N SER A 5 8.82 20.19 -1.15
CA SER A 5 8.08 20.90 -0.08
C SER A 5 7.18 21.99 -0.67
N LEU A 6 7.68 22.77 -1.63
CA LEU A 6 6.88 23.79 -2.33
C LEU A 6 5.72 23.17 -3.11
N GLY A 7 5.96 22.07 -3.84
CA GLY A 7 4.89 21.38 -4.56
C GLY A 7 3.79 20.84 -3.64
N SER A 8 4.15 20.29 -2.47
CA SER A 8 3.15 19.85 -1.50
C SER A 8 2.39 21.00 -0.85
N LEU A 9 3.03 22.16 -0.60
CA LEU A 9 2.36 23.36 -0.08
C LEU A 9 1.33 23.90 -1.08
N PHE A 10 1.71 24.05 -2.35
CA PHE A 10 0.79 24.49 -3.40
C PHE A 10 -0.39 23.51 -3.58
N GLY A 11 -0.12 22.21 -3.61
CA GLY A 11 -1.16 21.19 -3.70
C GLY A 11 -2.13 21.22 -2.52
N THR A 12 -1.62 21.44 -1.31
CA THR A 12 -2.44 21.56 -0.10
C THR A 12 -3.27 22.85 -0.10
N ALA A 13 -2.66 23.98 -0.46
CA ALA A 13 -3.34 25.27 -0.55
C ALA A 13 -4.46 25.25 -1.60
N TYR A 14 -4.19 24.68 -2.77
CA TYR A 14 -5.20 24.50 -3.81
C TYR A 14 -6.33 23.55 -3.37
N GLY A 15 -6.00 22.46 -2.70
CA GLY A 15 -6.99 21.53 -2.14
C GLY A 15 -7.92 22.19 -1.11
N LEU A 16 -7.36 23.02 -0.23
CA LEU A 16 -8.14 23.83 0.73
C LEU A 16 -9.03 24.84 0.03
N TYR A 17 -8.51 25.56 -0.97
CA TYR A 17 -9.29 26.50 -1.78
C TYR A 17 -10.51 25.82 -2.41
N VAL A 18 -10.31 24.68 -3.10
CA VAL A 18 -11.39 23.91 -3.72
C VAL A 18 -12.41 23.43 -2.68
N MET A 19 -11.94 22.99 -1.51
CA MET A 19 -12.80 22.52 -0.43
C MET A 19 -13.73 23.61 0.11
N PHE A 20 -13.23 24.82 0.30
CA PHE A 20 -14.01 25.93 0.84
C PHE A 20 -14.89 26.60 -0.24
N GLU A 21 -14.37 26.80 -1.44
CA GLU A 21 -15.06 27.58 -2.48
C GLU A 21 -16.04 26.71 -3.29
N LYS A 22 -15.59 25.55 -3.76
CA LYS A 22 -16.40 24.67 -4.60
C LYS A 22 -17.35 23.78 -3.80
N TYR A 23 -16.88 23.18 -2.70
CA TYR A 23 -17.67 22.29 -1.87
C TYR A 23 -18.34 22.97 -0.68
N LYS A 24 -18.09 24.27 -0.46
CA LYS A 24 -18.69 25.08 0.61
C LYS A 24 -18.68 24.40 1.98
N VAL A 25 -17.59 23.69 2.28
CA VAL A 25 -17.42 22.98 3.55
C VAL A 25 -17.33 24.02 4.68
N ARG A 26 -18.25 23.98 5.63
CA ARG A 26 -18.23 24.85 6.80
C ARG A 26 -17.46 24.17 7.94
N LEU A 27 -16.55 24.90 8.54
CA LEU A 27 -15.90 24.46 9.77
C LEU A 27 -16.91 24.56 10.92
N ILE A 28 -17.39 23.41 11.36
CA ILE A 28 -18.33 23.34 12.49
C ILE A 28 -17.54 22.97 13.74
N GLY A 29 -17.72 23.73 14.81
CA GLY A 29 -17.14 23.40 16.11
C GLY A 29 -17.64 22.06 16.62
N VAL A 30 -16.76 21.08 16.74
CA VAL A 30 -17.12 19.73 17.18
C VAL A 30 -16.91 19.61 18.68
N LYS A 31 -17.88 19.05 19.41
CA LYS A 31 -17.74 18.79 20.85
C LYS A 31 -16.55 17.86 21.09
N MET A 32 -15.68 18.21 22.04
CA MET A 32 -14.45 17.47 22.35
C MET A 32 -14.70 15.96 22.60
N ARG A 33 -15.83 15.61 23.23
CA ARG A 33 -16.24 14.22 23.44
C ARG A 33 -16.36 13.41 22.12
N ASN A 34 -16.85 14.03 21.06
CA ASN A 34 -16.97 13.37 19.76
C ASN A 34 -15.61 13.21 19.06
N VAL A 35 -14.71 14.16 19.29
CA VAL A 35 -13.32 14.07 18.80
C VAL A 35 -12.60 12.91 19.48
N VAL A 36 -12.67 12.81 20.80
CA VAL A 36 -12.04 11.73 21.57
C VAL A 36 -12.62 10.36 21.18
N TYR A 37 -13.94 10.26 21.00
CA TYR A 37 -14.57 9.01 20.55
C TYR A 37 -14.08 8.57 19.16
N ARG A 38 -14.03 9.50 18.21
CA ARG A 38 -13.51 9.24 16.85
C ARG A 38 -12.02 8.90 16.88
N PHE A 39 -11.23 9.62 17.68
CA PHE A 39 -9.82 9.38 17.86
C PHE A 39 -9.57 7.94 18.39
N LYS A 40 -10.27 7.53 19.45
CA LYS A 40 -10.16 6.17 20.00
C LYS A 40 -10.49 5.07 18.99
N ARG A 41 -11.45 5.33 18.10
CA ARG A 41 -11.80 4.42 17.01
C ARG A 41 -10.74 4.39 15.91
N SER A 42 -10.15 5.53 15.57
CA SER A 42 -9.07 5.66 14.58
C SER A 42 -7.74 5.07 15.07
N THR A 43 -7.49 5.09 16.38
CA THR A 43 -6.28 4.52 17.01
C THR A 43 -6.12 3.04 16.69
N SER A 44 -7.21 2.30 16.56
CA SER A 44 -7.20 0.89 16.17
C SER A 44 -6.59 0.68 14.76
N ILE A 45 -6.95 1.54 13.82
CA ILE A 45 -6.41 1.50 12.44
C ILE A 45 -4.95 1.97 12.43
N PHE A 46 -4.60 2.92 13.29
CA PHE A 46 -3.23 3.42 13.42
C PHE A 46 -2.26 2.33 13.86
N TYR A 47 -2.62 1.51 14.85
CA TYR A 47 -1.80 0.37 15.26
C TYR A 47 -1.56 -0.65 14.13
N SER A 48 -2.58 -0.94 13.33
CA SER A 48 -2.40 -1.82 12.16
C SER A 48 -1.44 -1.25 11.13
N ARG A 49 -1.47 0.07 10.93
CA ARG A 49 -0.56 0.76 10.01
C ARG A 49 0.88 0.79 10.51
N ILE A 50 1.08 0.86 11.84
CA ILE A 50 2.41 0.72 12.45
C ILE A 50 2.98 -0.68 12.17
N ALA A 51 2.19 -1.73 12.37
CA ALA A 51 2.62 -3.10 12.10
C ALA A 51 3.06 -3.28 10.64
N ASP A 52 2.25 -2.79 9.69
CA ASP A 52 2.55 -2.81 8.26
C ASP A 52 3.86 -2.06 7.92
N MET A 53 4.03 -0.87 8.51
CA MET A 53 5.24 -0.06 8.33
C MET A 53 6.49 -0.74 8.90
N ILE A 54 6.38 -1.42 10.05
CA ILE A 54 7.49 -2.17 10.65
C ILE A 54 7.92 -3.28 9.70
N ILE A 55 7.00 -4.10 9.18
CA ILE A 55 7.32 -5.17 8.23
C ILE A 55 8.05 -4.60 7.00
N GLU A 56 7.50 -3.53 6.43
CA GLU A 56 8.05 -2.92 5.21
C GLU A 56 9.45 -2.35 5.41
N ARG A 57 9.73 -1.70 6.53
CA ARG A 57 11.01 -1.05 6.81
C ARG A 57 12.06 -2.02 7.38
N SER A 58 11.63 -3.04 8.11
CA SER A 58 12.53 -4.05 8.65
C SER A 58 13.33 -4.76 7.57
N ASN A 59 12.71 -5.09 6.42
CA ASN A 59 13.41 -5.72 5.31
C ASN A 59 14.62 -4.93 4.83
N ALA A 60 14.48 -3.61 4.66
CA ALA A 60 15.59 -2.76 4.21
C ALA A 60 16.70 -2.62 5.27
N ILE A 61 16.30 -2.52 6.55
CA ILE A 61 17.26 -2.42 7.67
C ILE A 61 18.07 -3.70 7.80
N LEU A 62 17.42 -4.85 7.67
CA LEU A 62 18.07 -6.15 7.77
C LEU A 62 19.05 -6.39 6.64
N LEU A 63 18.61 -6.17 5.39
CA LEU A 63 19.49 -6.27 4.24
C LEU A 63 20.73 -5.37 4.41
N GLY A 64 20.54 -4.12 4.90
CA GLY A 64 21.63 -3.19 5.11
C GLY A 64 22.63 -3.63 6.17
N ASN A 65 22.15 -4.25 7.27
CA ASN A 65 23.02 -4.67 8.36
C ASN A 65 23.73 -6.01 8.11
N PHE A 66 23.07 -6.96 7.45
CA PHE A 66 23.60 -8.32 7.28
C PHE A 66 24.31 -8.55 5.95
N ILE A 67 23.89 -7.88 4.88
CA ILE A 67 24.39 -8.17 3.53
C ILE A 67 25.17 -6.98 2.96
N GLY A 68 24.71 -5.77 3.18
CA GLY A 68 25.41 -4.55 2.75
C GLY A 68 24.51 -3.53 2.05
N MET A 69 25.03 -2.31 1.93
CA MET A 69 24.29 -1.17 1.35
C MET A 69 24.01 -1.32 -0.14
N GLN A 70 24.85 -2.06 -0.87
CA GLN A 70 24.66 -2.29 -2.29
C GLN A 70 23.43 -3.17 -2.56
N GLU A 71 23.25 -4.21 -1.77
CA GLU A 71 22.10 -5.11 -1.85
C GLU A 71 20.78 -4.41 -1.48
N VAL A 72 20.84 -3.47 -0.55
CA VAL A 72 19.69 -2.60 -0.23
C VAL A 72 19.29 -1.78 -1.45
N ALA A 73 20.26 -1.27 -2.22
CA ALA A 73 19.98 -0.50 -3.43
C ALA A 73 19.31 -1.37 -4.50
N TYR A 74 19.76 -2.61 -4.69
CA TYR A 74 19.13 -3.56 -5.61
C TYR A 74 17.71 -3.92 -5.20
N TYR A 75 17.49 -4.20 -3.91
CA TYR A 75 16.20 -4.46 -3.34
C TYR A 75 15.24 -3.24 -3.49
N ASP A 76 15.73 -2.04 -3.20
CA ASP A 76 14.92 -0.81 -3.29
C ASP A 76 14.49 -0.53 -4.74
N LEU A 77 15.38 -0.76 -5.73
CA LEU A 77 15.05 -0.65 -7.14
C LEU A 77 13.98 -1.67 -7.55
N ALA A 78 14.18 -2.94 -7.18
CA ALA A 78 13.22 -4.01 -7.46
C ALA A 78 11.84 -3.70 -6.85
N ASN A 79 11.82 -3.27 -5.59
CA ASN A 79 10.59 -2.89 -4.88
C ASN A 79 9.89 -1.69 -5.54
N LYS A 80 10.62 -0.71 -6.08
CA LYS A 80 10.04 0.40 -6.86
C LYS A 80 9.34 -0.09 -8.13
N ILE A 81 9.96 -1.03 -8.86
CA ILE A 81 9.38 -1.61 -10.07
C ILE A 81 8.09 -2.36 -9.75
N VAL A 82 8.09 -3.21 -8.73
CA VAL A 82 6.92 -3.96 -8.27
C VAL A 82 5.80 -3.02 -7.80
N ARG A 83 6.14 -1.94 -7.11
CA ARG A 83 5.17 -0.91 -6.70
C ARG A 83 4.58 -0.18 -7.89
N LEU A 84 5.37 0.17 -8.90
CA LEU A 84 4.86 0.76 -10.13
C LEU A 84 3.87 -0.19 -10.83
N GLY A 85 4.17 -1.49 -10.88
CA GLY A 85 3.25 -2.50 -11.37
C GLY A 85 1.95 -2.61 -10.54
N SER A 86 2.02 -2.44 -9.23
CA SER A 86 0.86 -2.47 -8.34
C SER A 86 0.01 -1.19 -8.40
N PHE A 87 0.54 -0.08 -8.91
CA PHE A 87 -0.10 1.24 -8.89
C PHE A 87 -1.48 1.29 -9.60
N PRO A 88 -1.65 0.71 -10.82
CA PRO A 88 -2.96 0.68 -11.47
C PRO A 88 -4.03 -0.05 -10.66
N ILE A 89 -3.64 -1.15 -9.98
CA ILE A 89 -4.54 -1.94 -9.13
C ILE A 89 -4.97 -1.10 -7.92
N MET A 90 -4.03 -0.38 -7.31
CA MET A 90 -4.30 0.50 -6.18
C MET A 90 -5.28 1.61 -6.55
N ILE A 91 -5.11 2.27 -7.70
CA ILE A 91 -6.02 3.30 -8.20
C ILE A 91 -7.41 2.72 -8.44
N LEU A 92 -7.48 1.58 -9.12
CA LEU A 92 -8.74 0.90 -9.42
C LEU A 92 -9.52 0.60 -8.14
N ASN A 93 -8.83 0.11 -7.12
CA ASN A 93 -9.43 -0.15 -5.81
C ASN A 93 -9.88 1.13 -5.11
N GLN A 94 -9.12 2.21 -5.16
CA GLN A 94 -9.51 3.50 -4.56
C GLN A 94 -10.77 4.09 -5.21
N VAL A 95 -10.93 3.95 -6.52
CA VAL A 95 -12.10 4.45 -7.26
C VAL A 95 -13.34 3.59 -6.99
N LEU A 96 -13.16 2.27 -6.94
CA LEU A 96 -14.28 1.33 -6.76
C LEU A 96 -14.75 1.22 -5.30
N TYR A 97 -13.85 1.46 -4.35
CA TYR A 97 -14.14 1.34 -2.93
C TYR A 97 -15.37 2.15 -2.46
N PRO A 98 -15.50 3.46 -2.74
CA PRO A 98 -16.64 4.24 -2.27
C PRO A 98 -17.97 3.70 -2.81
N LYS A 99 -17.98 3.23 -4.07
CA LYS A 99 -19.17 2.68 -4.71
C LYS A 99 -19.60 1.35 -4.09
N VAL A 100 -18.63 0.45 -3.87
CA VAL A 100 -18.88 -0.85 -3.23
C VAL A 100 -19.36 -0.66 -1.78
N ALA A 101 -18.75 0.27 -1.05
CA ALA A 101 -19.07 0.55 0.34
C ALA A 101 -20.48 1.20 0.50
N SER A 102 -20.90 2.04 -0.46
CA SER A 102 -22.21 2.71 -0.42
C SER A 102 -23.37 1.79 -0.80
N GLU A 103 -23.18 0.97 -1.83
CA GLU A 103 -24.25 0.12 -2.38
C GLU A 103 -24.44 -1.19 -1.59
N ARG A 104 -23.50 -1.60 -0.74
CA ARG A 104 -23.47 -2.89 -0.01
C ARG A 104 -23.81 -4.11 -0.89
N ASN A 105 -23.50 -4.02 -2.19
CA ASN A 105 -23.85 -5.03 -3.17
C ASN A 105 -22.76 -6.10 -3.27
N PHE A 106 -22.95 -7.23 -2.62
CA PHE A 106 -21.99 -8.35 -2.62
C PHE A 106 -21.71 -8.94 -4.01
N ARG A 107 -22.68 -8.85 -4.95
CA ARG A 107 -22.46 -9.32 -6.33
C ARG A 107 -21.49 -8.40 -7.07
N LEU A 108 -21.64 -7.09 -6.93
CA LEU A 108 -20.74 -6.11 -7.49
C LEU A 108 -19.33 -6.30 -6.91
N MET A 109 -19.24 -6.47 -5.59
CA MET A 109 -17.99 -6.71 -4.89
C MET A 109 -17.25 -7.94 -5.44
N ARG A 110 -17.95 -9.09 -5.60
CA ARG A 110 -17.35 -10.32 -6.17
C ARG A 110 -16.85 -10.11 -7.60
N LYS A 111 -17.62 -9.38 -8.44
CA LYS A 111 -17.16 -9.05 -9.80
C LYS A 111 -15.93 -8.18 -9.79
N VAL A 112 -15.89 -7.14 -8.96
CA VAL A 112 -14.73 -6.26 -8.82
C VAL A 112 -13.50 -7.04 -8.36
N MET A 113 -13.65 -7.92 -7.37
CA MET A 113 -12.57 -8.79 -6.90
C MET A 113 -12.04 -9.69 -8.03
N ALA A 114 -12.92 -10.34 -8.79
CA ALA A 114 -12.52 -11.20 -9.89
C ALA A 114 -11.79 -10.43 -11.00
N ILE A 115 -12.31 -9.27 -11.39
CA ILE A 115 -11.68 -8.39 -12.39
C ILE A 115 -10.29 -7.92 -11.91
N SER A 116 -10.20 -7.44 -10.67
CA SER A 116 -8.93 -6.97 -10.11
C SER A 116 -7.90 -8.08 -10.00
N PHE A 117 -8.33 -9.31 -9.70
CA PHE A 117 -7.46 -10.48 -9.66
C PHE A 117 -6.88 -10.82 -11.06
N TRP A 118 -7.73 -10.86 -12.09
CA TRP A 118 -7.27 -11.12 -13.45
C TRP A 118 -6.37 -10.00 -14.00
N VAL A 119 -6.72 -8.74 -13.69
CA VAL A 119 -5.87 -7.58 -14.03
C VAL A 119 -4.52 -7.68 -13.32
N ALA A 120 -4.50 -8.12 -12.05
CA ALA A 120 -3.25 -8.30 -11.31
C ALA A 120 -2.37 -9.40 -11.92
N ILE A 121 -2.94 -10.51 -12.36
CA ILE A 121 -2.20 -11.58 -13.06
C ILE A 121 -1.61 -11.05 -14.38
N LEU A 122 -2.38 -10.29 -15.14
CA LEU A 122 -1.91 -9.69 -16.37
C LEU A 122 -0.75 -8.72 -16.13
N ILE A 123 -0.87 -7.84 -15.13
CA ILE A 123 0.17 -6.89 -14.76
C ILE A 123 1.40 -7.62 -14.20
N TRP A 124 1.20 -8.68 -13.42
CA TRP A 124 2.29 -9.53 -12.95
C TRP A 124 3.08 -10.14 -14.11
N GLY A 125 2.40 -10.78 -15.07
CA GLY A 125 3.03 -11.32 -16.28
C GLY A 125 3.78 -10.26 -17.08
N LEU A 126 3.18 -9.07 -17.25
CA LEU A 126 3.81 -7.95 -17.92
C LEU A 126 5.04 -7.44 -17.15
N CYS A 127 4.97 -7.37 -15.82
CA CYS A 127 6.08 -6.97 -14.95
C CYS A 127 7.25 -7.95 -15.08
N VAL A 128 6.98 -9.26 -15.10
CA VAL A 128 8.01 -10.29 -15.30
C VAL A 128 8.65 -10.18 -16.68
N LEU A 129 7.87 -9.97 -17.73
CA LEU A 129 8.38 -9.81 -19.09
C LEU A 129 9.22 -8.54 -19.28
N LEU A 130 8.80 -7.44 -18.66
CA LEU A 130 9.45 -6.13 -18.77
C LEU A 130 10.52 -5.89 -17.69
N ALA A 131 10.73 -6.81 -16.75
CA ALA A 131 11.67 -6.66 -15.66
C ALA A 131 13.09 -6.27 -16.12
N PRO A 132 13.71 -6.93 -17.12
CA PRO A 132 15.05 -6.56 -17.58
C PRO A 132 15.10 -5.11 -18.09
N TRP A 133 14.13 -4.72 -18.93
CA TRP A 133 14.04 -3.37 -19.48
C TRP A 133 13.77 -2.32 -18.40
N GLY A 134 12.91 -2.66 -17.43
CA GLY A 134 12.61 -1.77 -16.29
C GLY A 134 13.84 -1.53 -15.41
N VAL A 135 14.62 -2.57 -15.14
CA VAL A 135 15.87 -2.47 -14.38
C VAL A 135 16.94 -1.71 -15.17
N GLU A 136 17.09 -1.95 -16.46
CA GLU A 136 18.03 -1.23 -17.30
C GLU A 136 17.72 0.27 -17.36
N LEU A 137 16.44 0.62 -17.57
CA LEU A 137 15.98 2.01 -17.66
C LEU A 137 16.16 2.77 -16.34
N LEU A 138 15.81 2.17 -15.21
CA LEU A 138 15.85 2.81 -13.90
C LEU A 138 17.22 2.67 -13.21
N GLY A 139 17.91 1.57 -13.45
CA GLY A 139 19.22 1.25 -12.85
C GLY A 139 20.41 1.69 -13.70
N LYS A 140 20.18 2.30 -14.88
CA LYS A 140 21.23 2.78 -15.80
C LYS A 140 22.28 1.71 -16.14
N GLY A 141 21.87 0.46 -16.28
CA GLY A 141 22.76 -0.67 -16.61
C GLY A 141 23.69 -1.15 -15.48
N LEU A 142 23.66 -0.55 -14.30
CA LEU A 142 24.54 -0.89 -13.18
C LEU A 142 23.87 -1.81 -12.13
N MET A 143 22.61 -2.17 -12.32
CA MET A 143 21.80 -2.87 -11.30
C MET A 143 21.18 -4.17 -11.83
N GLU A 144 21.88 -4.91 -12.70
CA GLU A 144 21.42 -6.20 -13.23
C GLU A 144 20.93 -7.20 -12.17
N PRO A 145 21.57 -7.34 -11.00
CA PRO A 145 21.12 -8.26 -9.95
C PRO A 145 19.69 -7.95 -9.44
N SER A 146 19.23 -6.72 -9.63
CA SER A 146 17.85 -6.34 -9.27
C SER A 146 16.78 -7.10 -10.07
N VAL A 147 17.09 -7.65 -11.24
CA VAL A 147 16.15 -8.41 -12.08
C VAL A 147 15.68 -9.67 -11.35
N GLU A 148 16.59 -10.41 -10.73
CA GLU A 148 16.26 -11.61 -9.96
C GLU A 148 15.36 -11.27 -8.77
N ILE A 149 15.69 -10.16 -8.10
CA ILE A 149 14.88 -9.67 -6.98
C ILE A 149 13.47 -9.25 -7.44
N VAL A 150 13.34 -8.64 -8.64
CA VAL A 150 12.02 -8.34 -9.24
C VAL A 150 11.21 -9.62 -9.46
N TYR A 151 11.83 -10.69 -9.96
CA TYR A 151 11.13 -11.96 -10.15
C TYR A 151 10.62 -12.54 -8.82
N ILE A 152 11.42 -12.48 -7.77
CA ILE A 152 11.04 -12.95 -6.43
C ILE A 152 9.94 -12.09 -5.82
N LEU A 153 9.98 -10.75 -6.00
CA LEU A 153 9.01 -9.83 -5.44
C LEU A 153 7.74 -9.67 -6.30
N SER A 154 7.80 -9.99 -7.58
CA SER A 154 6.66 -9.76 -8.51
C SER A 154 5.35 -10.44 -8.09
N PRO A 155 5.29 -11.65 -7.45
CA PRO A 155 4.05 -12.23 -6.97
C PRO A 155 3.32 -11.35 -5.95
N LEU A 156 4.03 -10.42 -5.29
CA LEU A 156 3.41 -9.44 -4.40
C LEU A 156 2.37 -8.57 -5.10
N ILE A 157 2.46 -8.38 -6.43
CA ILE A 157 1.46 -7.64 -7.22
C ILE A 157 0.10 -8.32 -7.09
N VAL A 158 0.06 -9.64 -7.25
CA VAL A 158 -1.17 -10.43 -7.14
C VAL A 158 -1.67 -10.49 -5.69
N THR A 159 -0.77 -10.75 -4.75
CA THR A 159 -1.11 -10.79 -3.31
C THR A 159 -1.65 -9.45 -2.83
N ASN A 160 -1.01 -8.35 -3.21
CA ASN A 160 -1.47 -7.00 -2.87
C ASN A 160 -2.85 -6.69 -3.45
N SER A 161 -3.19 -7.18 -4.65
CA SER A 161 -4.53 -6.98 -5.21
C SER A 161 -5.62 -7.60 -4.34
N ILE A 162 -5.33 -8.75 -3.75
CA ILE A 162 -6.23 -9.43 -2.82
C ILE A 162 -6.34 -8.66 -1.51
N ILE A 163 -5.21 -8.23 -0.95
CA ILE A 163 -5.14 -7.48 0.31
C ILE A 163 -5.86 -6.13 0.19
N TYR A 164 -5.65 -5.39 -0.89
CA TYR A 164 -6.30 -4.09 -1.11
C TYR A 164 -7.81 -4.19 -1.26
N LEU A 165 -8.34 -5.28 -1.76
CA LEU A 165 -9.78 -5.50 -1.87
C LEU A 165 -10.42 -6.05 -0.59
N GLN A 166 -9.79 -7.04 0.03
CA GLN A 166 -10.37 -7.74 1.18
C GLN A 166 -10.06 -7.05 2.51
N GLY A 167 -8.85 -6.50 2.66
CA GLY A 167 -8.38 -6.01 3.95
C GLY A 167 -9.05 -4.71 4.37
N SER A 168 -8.55 -3.61 3.83
CA SER A 168 -8.96 -2.27 4.27
C SER A 168 -10.41 -1.92 3.90
N PRO A 169 -10.86 -2.14 2.65
CA PRO A 169 -12.19 -1.70 2.26
C PRO A 169 -13.32 -2.49 2.89
N ILE A 170 -13.23 -3.81 2.92
CA ILE A 170 -14.35 -4.66 3.33
C ILE A 170 -14.42 -4.75 4.84
N LEU A 171 -13.31 -5.12 5.51
CA LEU A 171 -13.33 -5.28 6.96
C LEU A 171 -13.56 -3.97 7.69
N VAL A 172 -12.92 -2.88 7.23
CA VAL A 172 -13.05 -1.56 7.85
C VAL A 172 -14.41 -0.94 7.56
N ALA A 173 -14.93 -1.04 6.32
CA ALA A 173 -16.26 -0.54 5.97
C ALA A 173 -17.39 -1.31 6.65
N ALA A 174 -17.22 -2.63 6.83
CA ALA A 174 -18.14 -3.45 7.60
C ALA A 174 -18.06 -3.27 9.12
N GLY A 175 -17.07 -2.50 9.61
CA GLY A 175 -16.86 -2.24 11.04
C GLY A 175 -16.12 -3.32 11.80
N TYR A 176 -15.56 -4.32 11.12
CA TYR A 176 -14.79 -5.41 11.74
C TYR A 176 -13.33 -5.03 12.02
N PHE A 177 -13.12 -3.89 12.72
CA PHE A 177 -11.79 -3.38 13.04
C PHE A 177 -10.93 -4.36 13.85
N LYS A 178 -11.55 -5.14 14.74
CA LYS A 178 -10.83 -6.14 15.55
C LYS A 178 -10.24 -7.23 14.67
N ALA A 179 -11.02 -7.77 13.73
CA ALA A 179 -10.55 -8.81 12.81
C ALA A 179 -9.40 -8.29 11.94
N PHE A 180 -9.51 -7.08 11.42
CA PHE A 180 -8.44 -6.44 10.65
C PHE A 180 -7.15 -6.30 11.45
N ASN A 181 -7.23 -5.81 12.70
CA ASN A 181 -6.07 -5.68 13.58
C ASN A 181 -5.43 -7.04 13.89
N ILE A 182 -6.22 -8.05 14.25
CA ILE A 182 -5.71 -9.39 14.54
C ILE A 182 -4.95 -9.93 13.34
N THR A 183 -5.48 -9.81 12.14
CA THR A 183 -4.81 -10.27 10.92
C THR A 183 -3.45 -9.58 10.72
N MET A 184 -3.38 -8.25 10.92
CA MET A 184 -2.13 -7.51 10.78
C MET A 184 -1.08 -7.89 11.84
N TRP A 185 -1.49 -8.06 13.09
CA TRP A 185 -0.58 -8.49 14.15
C TRP A 185 -0.14 -9.96 14.01
N CYS A 186 -1.02 -10.83 13.54
CA CYS A 186 -0.65 -12.20 13.17
C CYS A 186 0.37 -12.23 12.04
N SER A 187 0.19 -11.40 11.01
CA SER A 187 1.16 -11.29 9.90
C SER A 187 2.54 -10.81 10.40
N LEU A 188 2.55 -9.82 11.30
CA LEU A 188 3.80 -9.36 11.93
C LEU A 188 4.44 -10.48 12.77
N GLY A 189 3.65 -11.21 13.55
CA GLY A 189 4.13 -12.34 14.34
C GLY A 189 4.75 -13.45 13.50
N VAL A 190 4.10 -13.83 12.40
CA VAL A 190 4.64 -14.82 11.45
C VAL A 190 5.93 -14.31 10.81
N TYR A 191 5.96 -13.04 10.40
CA TYR A 191 7.16 -12.41 9.83
C TYR A 191 8.34 -12.48 10.78
N VAL A 192 8.14 -12.07 12.05
CA VAL A 192 9.21 -12.12 13.08
C VAL A 192 9.64 -13.56 13.38
N ALA A 193 8.70 -14.51 13.46
CA ALA A 193 9.01 -15.92 13.67
C ALA A 193 9.83 -16.53 12.52
N CYS A 194 9.48 -16.22 11.27
CA CYS A 194 10.26 -16.64 10.11
C CYS A 194 11.67 -16.07 10.12
N MET A 195 11.79 -14.82 10.56
CA MET A 195 13.06 -14.12 10.66
C MET A 195 13.99 -14.75 11.70
N LEU A 196 13.49 -15.04 12.90
CA LEU A 196 14.25 -15.68 13.98
C LEU A 196 14.67 -17.10 13.64
N ARG A 197 14.00 -17.75 12.70
CA ARG A 197 14.34 -19.12 12.26
C ARG A 197 15.38 -19.12 11.13
N SER A 198 15.60 -17.99 10.46
CA SER A 198 16.59 -17.87 9.38
C SER A 198 18.00 -17.58 9.86
N GLU A 199 18.18 -17.34 11.15
CA GLU A 199 19.50 -17.31 11.86
C GLU A 199 19.91 -18.73 12.29
#